data_42d9685b40d3a422a7179f8e56e276da
#
_entry.id   42d9685b40d3a422a7179f8e56e276da
#
_cell.length_a   1.000
_cell.length_b   1.000
_cell.length_c   1.000
_cell.angle_alpha   90.00
_cell.angle_beta   90.00
_cell.angle_gamma   90.00
#
_symmetry.space_group_name_H-M   'P 1'
#
loop_
_entity.id
_entity.type
_entity.pdbx_description
1 polymer ?
#
loop_
_entity_poly.entity_id
_entity_poly.type
_entity_poly.pdbx_seq_one_letter_code
_entity_poly.pdbx_strand_id
1 'polypeptide(L)'
;MKEYKLSQLLEIKNGKDHKELPDGEYPVFGSGGVMRFVNEYLYDKPSILLPRKGSLDNIQYCDVPFWTVDTLYYTVVNEELANPYFLYRYLKLLDLSRLDSGTGVPSMTFDSYYGIKVMLPKIEEQKRIASVLQKLDAKIKLNCQINDNLEAMAKQLYDYWFVQFDFPNEEGKP
;
A
#
# COMPACT_ATOMS: atom_id res chain seq x y z
N MET A 1 -3.70 21.12 -17.41
CA MET A 1 -2.70 20.46 -16.56
C MET A 1 -1.62 21.46 -16.18
N LYS A 2 -1.04 21.35 -15.00
CA LYS A 2 0.03 22.24 -14.51
C LYS A 2 1.20 21.38 -14.04
N GLU A 3 2.44 21.79 -14.36
CA GLU A 3 3.65 21.11 -13.90
C GLU A 3 3.98 21.52 -12.47
N TYR A 4 4.34 20.52 -11.65
CA TYR A 4 4.81 20.69 -10.29
C TYR A 4 6.07 19.83 -10.07
N LYS A 5 6.97 20.28 -9.20
CA LYS A 5 7.95 19.39 -8.58
C LYS A 5 7.30 18.65 -7.42
N LEU A 6 7.72 17.42 -7.16
CA LEU A 6 7.16 16.64 -6.07
C LEU A 6 7.36 17.32 -4.69
N SER A 7 8.46 18.09 -4.53
CA SER A 7 8.71 18.92 -3.35
C SER A 7 7.65 19.99 -3.06
N GLN A 8 6.83 20.36 -4.04
CA GLN A 8 5.73 21.31 -3.87
C GLN A 8 4.43 20.62 -3.43
N LEU A 9 4.34 19.32 -3.64
CA LEU A 9 3.13 18.53 -3.45
C LEU A 9 3.13 17.73 -2.17
N LEU A 10 4.31 17.39 -1.64
CA LEU A 10 4.44 16.57 -0.44
C LEU A 10 5.76 16.83 0.31
N GLU A 11 5.76 16.50 1.59
CA GLU A 11 6.93 16.42 2.45
C GLU A 11 7.24 14.95 2.74
N ILE A 12 8.52 14.55 2.59
CA ILE A 12 8.97 13.18 2.84
C ILE A 12 9.52 13.09 4.27
N LYS A 13 9.11 12.06 5.00
CA LYS A 13 9.54 11.76 6.36
C LYS A 13 10.19 10.38 6.43
N ASN A 14 11.14 10.21 7.34
CA ASN A 14 11.75 8.91 7.61
C ASN A 14 10.83 8.03 8.45
N GLY A 15 10.83 6.73 8.16
CA GLY A 15 10.32 5.74 9.08
C GLY A 15 11.20 5.60 10.34
N LYS A 16 10.73 4.83 11.32
CA LYS A 16 11.42 4.60 12.60
C LYS A 16 11.50 3.11 12.92
N ASP A 17 12.42 2.74 13.82
CA ASP A 17 12.48 1.37 14.35
C ASP A 17 11.17 1.02 15.08
N HIS A 18 10.75 -0.23 14.94
CA HIS A 18 9.50 -0.75 15.49
C HIS A 18 9.70 -1.96 16.41
N LYS A 19 10.95 -2.38 16.63
CA LYS A 19 11.25 -3.66 17.30
C LYS A 19 10.80 -3.71 18.75
N GLU A 20 10.86 -2.57 19.45
CA GLU A 20 10.47 -2.45 20.85
C GLU A 20 8.96 -2.23 21.03
N LEU A 21 8.20 -1.97 19.95
CA LEU A 21 6.77 -1.75 20.04
C LEU A 21 6.04 -3.07 20.30
N PRO A 22 5.10 -3.11 21.26
CA PRO A 22 4.21 -4.24 21.47
C PRO A 22 3.33 -4.51 20.25
N ASP A 23 2.82 -5.76 20.13
CA ASP A 23 1.85 -6.10 19.12
C ASP A 23 0.53 -5.34 19.32
N GLY A 24 -0.16 -5.03 18.21
CA GLY A 24 -1.38 -4.22 18.22
C GLY A 24 -2.13 -4.27 16.89
N GLU A 25 -2.82 -3.18 16.56
CA GLU A 25 -3.74 -3.11 15.39
C GLU A 25 -3.20 -2.26 14.24
N TYR A 26 -2.14 -1.48 14.44
CA TYR A 26 -1.61 -0.59 13.39
C TYR A 26 -0.56 -1.31 12.53
N PRO A 27 -0.74 -1.33 11.20
CA PRO A 27 0.20 -2.00 10.31
C PRO A 27 1.56 -1.31 10.28
N VAL A 28 2.63 -2.10 10.34
CA VAL A 28 4.01 -1.69 10.11
C VAL A 28 4.40 -2.02 8.69
N PHE A 29 4.74 -0.99 7.91
CA PHE A 29 5.13 -1.14 6.52
C PHE A 29 6.66 -1.14 6.36
N GLY A 30 7.14 -2.10 5.60
CA GLY A 30 8.48 -2.13 5.02
C GLY A 30 8.43 -2.02 3.49
N SER A 31 9.58 -2.04 2.82
CA SER A 31 9.67 -1.97 1.35
C SER A 31 8.94 -3.12 0.63
N GLY A 32 8.72 -4.26 1.29
CA GLY A 32 7.98 -5.41 0.77
C GLY A 32 6.48 -5.40 1.04
N GLY A 33 5.97 -4.49 1.87
CA GLY A 33 4.57 -4.45 2.31
C GLY A 33 4.42 -4.48 3.83
N VAL A 34 3.25 -4.91 4.33
CA VAL A 34 2.98 -5.04 5.77
C VAL A 34 3.82 -6.18 6.35
N MET A 35 4.55 -5.89 7.43
CA MET A 35 5.45 -6.83 8.11
C MET A 35 4.83 -7.43 9.38
N ARG A 36 4.18 -6.59 10.19
CA ARG A 36 3.49 -6.95 11.44
C ARG A 36 2.51 -5.85 11.85
N PHE A 37 1.88 -6.00 12.99
CA PHE A 37 1.01 -4.99 13.58
C PHE A 37 1.54 -4.59 14.96
N VAL A 38 1.43 -3.29 15.30
CA VAL A 38 1.91 -2.71 16.56
C VAL A 38 0.82 -1.86 17.23
N ASN A 39 1.00 -1.54 18.51
CA ASN A 39 0.03 -0.78 19.29
C ASN A 39 0.13 0.74 19.14
N GLU A 40 1.13 1.24 18.40
CA GLU A 40 1.34 2.66 18.13
C GLU A 40 1.39 2.94 16.64
N TYR A 41 1.06 4.16 16.25
CA TYR A 41 1.20 4.62 14.86
C TYR A 41 2.14 5.81 14.77
N LEU A 42 2.79 5.95 13.62
CA LEU A 42 3.70 7.05 13.31
C LEU A 42 2.97 8.21 12.62
N TYR A 43 1.93 7.87 11.84
CA TYR A 43 1.12 8.81 11.09
C TYR A 43 -0.30 8.27 10.87
N ASP A 44 -1.31 9.15 10.92
CA ASP A 44 -2.73 8.79 10.95
C ASP A 44 -3.55 9.33 9.76
N LYS A 45 -2.89 9.92 8.76
CA LYS A 45 -3.55 10.45 7.56
C LYS A 45 -3.13 9.69 6.31
N PRO A 46 -3.90 9.82 5.20
CA PRO A 46 -3.51 9.23 3.93
C PRO A 46 -2.08 9.60 3.52
N SER A 47 -1.28 8.60 3.18
CA SER A 47 0.13 8.78 2.86
C SER A 47 0.56 7.89 1.70
N ILE A 48 1.50 8.41 0.92
CA ILE A 48 2.22 7.65 -0.10
C ILE A 48 3.52 7.16 0.55
N LEU A 49 3.72 5.86 0.53
CA LEU A 49 4.89 5.23 1.10
C LEU A 49 5.91 5.00 -0.02
N LEU A 50 7.06 5.66 0.10
CA LEU A 50 8.09 5.69 -0.94
C LEU A 50 9.29 4.83 -0.52
N PRO A 51 9.72 3.85 -1.34
CA PRO A 51 10.88 3.02 -1.04
C PRO A 51 12.15 3.88 -0.89
N ARG A 52 12.87 3.66 0.22
CA ARG A 52 14.21 4.20 0.43
C ARG A 52 15.27 3.24 -0.09
N LYS A 53 15.07 1.93 0.11
CA LYS A 53 15.99 0.86 -0.28
C LYS A 53 15.21 -0.35 -0.79
N GLY A 54 15.80 -1.10 -1.72
CA GLY A 54 15.22 -2.31 -2.27
C GLY A 54 14.41 -2.06 -3.54
N SER A 55 13.22 -2.64 -3.65
CA SER A 55 12.36 -2.52 -4.85
C SER A 55 11.79 -1.10 -4.95
N LEU A 56 12.44 -0.24 -5.73
CA LEU A 56 12.08 1.17 -5.87
C LEU A 56 10.74 1.42 -6.57
N ASP A 57 10.24 0.46 -7.31
CA ASP A 57 8.94 0.46 -7.98
C ASP A 57 7.76 0.11 -7.04
N ASN A 58 8.07 -0.41 -5.83
CA ASN A 58 7.05 -0.79 -4.86
C ASN A 58 6.55 0.40 -4.03
N ILE A 59 6.03 1.43 -4.72
CA ILE A 59 5.31 2.53 -4.05
C ILE A 59 4.01 1.97 -3.48
N GLN A 60 3.73 2.29 -2.21
CA GLN A 60 2.56 1.82 -1.48
C GLN A 60 1.67 3.02 -1.08
N TYR A 61 0.44 2.75 -0.71
CA TYR A 61 -0.52 3.74 -0.22
C TYR A 61 -1.17 3.23 1.05
N CYS A 62 -1.30 4.09 2.04
CA CYS A 62 -2.00 3.79 3.28
C CYS A 62 -2.92 4.95 3.65
N ASP A 63 -4.16 4.64 4.01
CA ASP A 63 -5.20 5.60 4.41
C ASP A 63 -5.76 5.32 5.83
N VAL A 64 -5.09 4.44 6.56
CA VAL A 64 -5.35 4.16 7.97
C VAL A 64 -4.12 4.55 8.80
N PRO A 65 -4.22 4.71 10.14
CA PRO A 65 -3.04 4.93 10.97
C PRO A 65 -2.02 3.79 10.80
N PHE A 66 -0.72 4.13 10.68
CA PHE A 66 0.32 3.17 10.33
C PHE A 66 1.68 3.53 10.92
N TRP A 67 2.59 2.57 10.84
CA TRP A 67 4.02 2.74 11.11
C TRP A 67 4.85 2.37 9.88
N THR A 68 5.99 3.03 9.67
CA THR A 68 6.97 2.65 8.62
C THR A 68 8.35 2.46 9.22
N VAL A 69 9.09 1.48 8.68
CA VAL A 69 10.48 1.22 9.05
C VAL A 69 11.44 2.13 8.26
N ASP A 70 12.72 2.11 8.62
CA ASP A 70 13.77 2.95 8.04
C ASP A 70 14.05 2.73 6.54
N THR A 71 13.60 1.60 5.97
CA THR A 71 13.73 1.30 4.52
C THR A 71 12.60 1.88 3.68
N LEU A 72 11.63 2.52 4.32
CA LEU A 72 10.44 3.10 3.67
C LEU A 72 10.17 4.51 4.23
N TYR A 73 10.05 5.47 3.35
CA TYR A 73 9.60 6.81 3.68
C TYR A 73 8.06 6.87 3.72
N TYR A 74 7.51 7.76 4.54
CA TYR A 74 6.13 8.18 4.43
C TYR A 74 6.03 9.64 4.03
N THR A 75 4.88 10.08 3.53
CA THR A 75 4.71 11.42 2.99
C THR A 75 3.55 12.14 3.63
N VAL A 76 3.72 13.45 3.82
CA VAL A 76 2.65 14.38 4.16
C VAL A 76 2.29 15.14 2.89
N VAL A 77 1.11 14.86 2.32
CA VAL A 77 0.69 15.44 1.04
C VAL A 77 -0.01 16.77 1.27
N ASN A 78 0.30 17.77 0.43
CA ASN A 78 -0.44 19.03 0.36
C ASN A 78 -1.76 18.82 -0.39
N GLU A 79 -2.83 18.58 0.33
CA GLU A 79 -4.15 18.26 -0.23
C GLU A 79 -4.83 19.42 -0.96
N GLU A 80 -4.32 20.66 -0.83
CA GLU A 80 -4.79 21.80 -1.63
C GLU A 80 -4.35 21.68 -3.11
N LEU A 81 -3.21 21.02 -3.35
CA LEU A 81 -2.60 20.89 -4.67
C LEU A 81 -2.76 19.49 -5.27
N ALA A 82 -2.73 18.46 -4.43
CA ALA A 82 -2.76 17.07 -4.88
C ALA A 82 -3.64 16.19 -4.01
N ASN A 83 -4.46 15.36 -4.65
CA ASN A 83 -5.15 14.27 -3.96
C ASN A 83 -4.14 13.14 -3.69
N PRO A 84 -3.99 12.65 -2.44
CA PRO A 84 -2.98 11.65 -2.09
C PRO A 84 -3.08 10.36 -2.92
N TYR A 85 -4.29 9.83 -3.09
CA TYR A 85 -4.50 8.62 -3.85
C TYR A 85 -4.25 8.79 -5.36
N PHE A 86 -4.66 9.93 -5.94
CA PHE A 86 -4.37 10.25 -7.34
C PHE A 86 -2.86 10.34 -7.56
N LEU A 87 -2.14 11.06 -6.68
CA LEU A 87 -0.69 11.24 -6.77
C LEU A 87 0.03 9.89 -6.63
N TYR A 88 -0.40 9.03 -5.70
CA TYR A 88 0.09 7.65 -5.58
C TYR A 88 -0.03 6.89 -6.92
N ARG A 89 -1.21 6.90 -7.54
CA ARG A 89 -1.44 6.21 -8.81
C ARG A 89 -0.61 6.79 -9.94
N TYR A 90 -0.44 8.11 -9.96
CA TYR A 90 0.42 8.78 -10.93
C TYR A 90 1.88 8.34 -10.78
N LEU A 91 2.41 8.35 -9.55
CA LEU A 91 3.79 7.95 -9.28
C LEU A 91 4.06 6.48 -9.65
N LYS A 92 3.09 5.59 -9.49
CA LYS A 92 3.20 4.19 -9.93
C LYS A 92 3.30 4.00 -11.45
N LEU A 93 2.95 4.99 -12.25
CA LEU A 93 3.10 4.95 -13.71
C LEU A 93 4.50 5.41 -14.16
N LEU A 94 5.28 6.02 -13.25
CA LEU A 94 6.61 6.50 -13.57
C LEU A 94 7.65 5.38 -13.43
N ASP A 95 8.57 5.32 -14.39
CA ASP A 95 9.76 4.49 -14.26
C ASP A 95 10.78 5.20 -13.36
N LEU A 96 10.84 4.79 -12.09
CA LEU A 96 11.76 5.34 -11.09
C LEU A 96 13.14 4.65 -11.08
N SER A 97 13.32 3.58 -11.83
CA SER A 97 14.57 2.82 -11.87
C SER A 97 15.77 3.67 -12.28
N ARG A 98 15.53 4.70 -13.11
CA ARG A 98 16.56 5.64 -13.60
C ARG A 98 17.04 6.64 -12.54
N LEU A 99 16.34 6.72 -11.40
CA LEU A 99 16.67 7.63 -10.31
C LEU A 99 17.44 6.92 -9.19
N ASP A 100 17.76 5.64 -9.40
CA ASP A 100 18.55 4.85 -8.46
C ASP A 100 19.94 5.46 -8.25
N SER A 101 20.30 5.71 -6.99
CA SER A 101 21.59 6.21 -6.56
C SER A 101 22.46 5.15 -5.87
N GLY A 102 21.95 3.92 -5.75
CA GLY A 102 22.64 2.82 -5.08
C GLY A 102 23.72 2.16 -5.94
N THR A 103 24.82 1.75 -5.31
CA THR A 103 25.92 1.03 -5.99
C THR A 103 25.82 -0.49 -5.85
N GLY A 104 24.97 -1.01 -4.98
CA GLY A 104 24.78 -2.45 -4.73
C GLY A 104 23.34 -2.81 -4.38
N VAL A 105 22.69 -2.00 -3.54
CA VAL A 105 21.26 -2.11 -3.26
C VAL A 105 20.60 -0.86 -3.81
N PRO A 106 19.58 -0.97 -4.67
CA PRO A 106 18.84 0.16 -5.17
C PRO A 106 18.39 1.07 -4.04
N SER A 107 18.64 2.37 -4.15
CA SER A 107 18.27 3.34 -3.12
C SER A 107 17.86 4.69 -3.70
N MET A 108 16.92 5.35 -3.04
CA MET A 108 16.45 6.69 -3.39
C MET A 108 16.61 7.65 -2.22
N THR A 109 17.11 8.84 -2.52
CA THR A 109 17.21 9.95 -1.56
C THR A 109 15.99 10.86 -1.62
N PHE A 110 15.83 11.74 -0.63
CA PHE A 110 14.79 12.78 -0.67
C PHE A 110 14.93 13.66 -1.92
N ASP A 111 16.17 14.06 -2.27
CA ASP A 111 16.42 14.94 -3.40
C ASP A 111 16.03 14.27 -4.73
N SER A 112 16.28 12.95 -4.86
CA SER A 112 15.87 12.20 -6.03
C SER A 112 14.35 12.25 -6.20
N TYR A 113 13.58 12.04 -5.12
CA TYR A 113 12.13 12.15 -5.15
C TYR A 113 11.65 13.58 -5.38
N TYR A 114 12.20 14.56 -4.66
CA TYR A 114 11.79 15.97 -4.77
C TYR A 114 12.03 16.56 -6.15
N GLY A 115 13.01 16.05 -6.90
CA GLY A 115 13.32 16.44 -8.27
C GLY A 115 12.29 15.97 -9.31
N ILE A 116 11.45 14.99 -8.99
CA ILE A 116 10.46 14.44 -9.92
C ILE A 116 9.45 15.52 -10.32
N LYS A 117 9.25 15.66 -11.62
CA LYS A 117 8.25 16.55 -12.21
C LYS A 117 6.98 15.77 -12.56
N VAL A 118 5.85 16.29 -12.17
CA VAL A 118 4.54 15.71 -12.42
C VAL A 118 3.57 16.72 -13.02
N MET A 119 2.73 16.26 -13.95
CA MET A 119 1.70 17.08 -14.62
C MET A 119 0.34 16.76 -14.03
N LEU A 120 -0.22 17.65 -13.20
CA LEU A 120 -1.48 17.41 -12.53
C LEU A 120 -2.63 18.22 -13.15
N PRO A 121 -3.83 17.62 -13.28
CA PRO A 121 -5.06 18.37 -13.55
C PRO A 121 -5.49 19.17 -12.32
N LYS A 122 -6.59 19.92 -12.43
CA LYS A 122 -7.19 20.62 -11.28
C LYS A 122 -7.59 19.61 -10.20
N ILE A 123 -7.56 20.04 -8.94
CA ILE A 123 -7.80 19.17 -7.79
C ILE A 123 -9.16 18.44 -7.85
N GLU A 124 -10.20 19.09 -8.40
CA GLU A 124 -11.54 18.49 -8.56
C GLU A 124 -11.50 17.28 -9.52
N GLU A 125 -10.72 17.41 -10.59
CA GLU A 125 -10.57 16.33 -11.56
C GLU A 125 -9.73 15.19 -10.98
N GLN A 126 -8.67 15.50 -10.20
CA GLN A 126 -7.90 14.49 -9.46
C GLN A 126 -8.81 13.68 -8.53
N LYS A 127 -9.66 14.34 -7.73
CA LYS A 127 -10.62 13.70 -6.82
C LYS A 127 -11.61 12.81 -7.58
N ARG A 128 -12.12 13.27 -8.72
CA ARG A 128 -13.03 12.49 -9.56
C ARG A 128 -12.37 11.22 -10.08
N ILE A 129 -11.15 11.32 -10.62
CA ILE A 129 -10.39 10.16 -11.12
C ILE A 129 -10.05 9.22 -9.95
N ALA A 130 -9.56 9.75 -8.83
CA ALA A 130 -9.25 8.98 -7.63
C ALA A 130 -10.46 8.16 -7.15
N SER A 131 -11.65 8.78 -7.09
CA SER A 131 -12.89 8.10 -6.66
C SER A 131 -13.23 6.89 -7.55
N VAL A 132 -13.05 7.00 -8.87
CA VAL A 132 -13.31 5.88 -9.80
C VAL A 132 -12.30 4.75 -9.56
N LEU A 133 -11.00 5.08 -9.46
CA LEU A 133 -9.94 4.09 -9.25
C LEU A 133 -10.07 3.40 -7.88
N GLN A 134 -10.41 4.14 -6.82
CA GLN A 134 -10.66 3.56 -5.48
C GLN A 134 -11.82 2.57 -5.50
N LYS A 135 -12.91 2.85 -6.25
CA LYS A 135 -14.02 1.89 -6.39
C LYS A 135 -13.59 0.62 -7.12
N LEU A 136 -12.71 0.72 -8.11
CA LEU A 136 -12.15 -0.44 -8.80
C LEU A 136 -11.25 -1.26 -7.86
N ASP A 137 -10.36 -0.60 -7.10
CA ASP A 137 -9.51 -1.30 -6.11
C ASP A 137 -10.34 -1.99 -5.02
N ALA A 138 -11.40 -1.33 -4.53
CA ALA A 138 -12.32 -1.92 -3.56
C ALA A 138 -13.01 -3.18 -4.13
N LYS A 139 -13.41 -3.14 -5.42
CA LYS A 139 -14.01 -4.30 -6.09
C LYS A 139 -13.00 -5.43 -6.28
N ILE A 140 -11.76 -5.11 -6.66
CA ILE A 140 -10.68 -6.11 -6.76
C ILE A 140 -10.45 -6.77 -5.40
N LYS A 141 -10.32 -5.98 -4.34
CA LYS A 141 -10.12 -6.49 -2.97
C LYS A 141 -11.27 -7.41 -2.54
N LEU A 142 -12.52 -7.01 -2.80
CA LEU A 142 -13.69 -7.84 -2.50
C LEU A 142 -13.68 -9.16 -3.28
N ASN A 143 -13.34 -9.13 -4.56
CA ASN A 143 -13.24 -10.34 -5.37
C ASN A 143 -12.13 -11.28 -4.87
N CYS A 144 -10.98 -10.76 -4.44
CA CYS A 144 -9.94 -11.57 -3.81
C CYS A 144 -10.47 -12.24 -2.53
N GLN A 145 -11.14 -11.49 -1.66
CA GLN A 145 -11.74 -12.06 -0.43
C GLN A 145 -12.80 -13.15 -0.72
N ILE A 146 -13.61 -12.95 -1.77
CA ILE A 146 -14.58 -13.99 -2.19
C ILE A 146 -13.85 -15.24 -2.68
N ASN A 147 -12.79 -15.09 -3.47
CA ASN A 147 -11.99 -16.23 -3.96
C ASN A 147 -11.33 -16.99 -2.80
N ASP A 148 -10.71 -16.28 -1.85
CA ASP A 148 -10.09 -16.89 -0.67
C ASP A 148 -11.12 -17.68 0.15
N ASN A 149 -12.31 -17.11 0.35
CA ASN A 149 -13.40 -17.80 1.05
C ASN A 149 -13.91 -19.04 0.30
N LEU A 150 -14.07 -18.94 -1.03
CA LEU A 150 -14.52 -20.08 -1.85
C LEU A 150 -13.48 -21.21 -1.84
N GLU A 151 -12.19 -20.88 -1.91
CA GLU A 151 -11.10 -21.85 -1.81
C GLU A 151 -11.09 -22.54 -0.44
N ALA A 152 -11.24 -21.77 0.64
CA ALA A 152 -11.33 -22.33 1.99
C ALA A 152 -12.55 -23.25 2.16
N MET A 153 -13.72 -22.85 1.63
CA MET A 153 -14.93 -23.68 1.65
C MET A 153 -14.76 -24.98 0.83
N ALA A 154 -14.17 -24.88 -0.37
CA ALA A 154 -13.91 -26.04 -1.21
C ALA A 154 -12.95 -27.04 -0.52
N LYS A 155 -11.90 -26.53 0.12
CA LYS A 155 -10.96 -27.35 0.91
C LYS A 155 -11.67 -28.02 2.10
N GLN A 156 -12.47 -27.26 2.83
CA GLN A 156 -13.23 -27.81 3.97
C GLN A 156 -14.18 -28.93 3.54
N LEU A 157 -14.86 -28.75 2.39
CA LEU A 157 -15.76 -29.76 1.83
C LEU A 157 -14.98 -31.00 1.40
N TYR A 158 -13.84 -30.83 0.74
CA TYR A 158 -12.96 -31.92 0.35
C TYR A 158 -12.46 -32.71 1.55
N ASP A 159 -11.97 -32.03 2.59
CA ASP A 159 -11.47 -32.65 3.82
C ASP A 159 -12.58 -33.43 4.52
N TYR A 160 -13.80 -32.89 4.60
CA TYR A 160 -14.96 -33.57 5.19
C TYR A 160 -15.31 -34.86 4.45
N TRP A 161 -15.37 -34.81 3.11
CA TRP A 161 -15.84 -35.94 2.32
C TRP A 161 -14.75 -36.98 2.03
N PHE A 162 -13.51 -36.58 1.83
CA PHE A 162 -12.47 -37.47 1.33
C PHE A 162 -11.33 -37.73 2.30
N VAL A 163 -11.13 -36.90 3.31
CA VAL A 163 -10.09 -37.10 4.34
C VAL A 163 -10.69 -37.67 5.62
N GLN A 164 -11.81 -37.12 6.09
CA GLN A 164 -12.48 -37.60 7.28
C GLN A 164 -13.42 -38.79 6.98
N PHE A 165 -13.80 -38.98 5.72
CA PHE A 165 -14.77 -40.01 5.27
C PHE A 165 -16.14 -39.89 5.93
N ASP A 166 -16.53 -38.70 6.35
CA ASP A 166 -17.81 -38.43 6.99
C ASP A 166 -18.93 -38.30 5.94
N PHE A 167 -19.29 -39.41 5.33
CA PHE A 167 -20.43 -39.44 4.39
C PHE A 167 -21.76 -39.43 5.16
N PRO A 168 -22.65 -38.46 4.89
CA PRO A 168 -23.96 -38.49 5.52
C PRO A 168 -24.74 -39.75 5.10
N ASN A 169 -25.30 -40.45 6.07
CA ASN A 169 -26.21 -41.56 5.83
C ASN A 169 -27.58 -41.05 5.34
N GLU A 170 -28.54 -41.93 5.11
CA GLU A 170 -29.89 -41.58 4.66
C GLU A 170 -30.64 -40.63 5.63
N GLU A 171 -30.23 -40.54 6.89
CA GLU A 171 -30.75 -39.60 7.90
C GLU A 171 -29.99 -38.29 7.95
N GLY A 172 -28.97 -38.08 7.10
CA GLY A 172 -28.12 -36.88 7.05
C GLY A 172 -27.09 -36.78 8.19
N LYS A 173 -26.81 -37.91 8.89
CA LYS A 173 -25.78 -38.01 9.93
C LYS A 173 -24.55 -38.73 9.39
N PRO A 174 -23.33 -38.36 9.84
CA PRO A 174 -22.10 -39.09 9.47
C PRO A 174 -22.15 -40.52 10.04
#